data_3f613ad2448dd4a502677a7c4044f015
#
_entry.id   3f613ad2448dd4a502677a7c4044f015
#
_cell.length_a   1.000
_cell.length_b   1.000
_cell.length_c   1.000
_cell.angle_alpha   90.00
_cell.angle_beta   90.00
_cell.angle_gamma   90.00
#
_symmetry.space_group_name_H-M   'P 1'
#
loop_
_entity.id
_entity.type
_entity.pdbx_description
1 polymer ?
#
loop_
_entity_poly.entity_id
_entity_poly.type
_entity_poly.pdbx_seq_one_letter_code
_entity_poly.pdbx_strand_id
1 'polypeptide(L)'
;MKKKLAIIGAGIAGLTLANLIKKNSDFEFMIYEKQESLSLDEGYGIQLSINSIKILNKIGFDKINNEKIFNPKGIDFYDIQNKKICDLDLSQFNTEE
;
A
#
# COMPACT_ATOMS: atom_id res chain seq x y z
N MET A 1 -15.88 -19.35 -19.02
CA MET A 1 -16.83 -18.54 -18.24
C MET A 1 -16.06 -17.65 -17.28
N LYS A 2 -16.28 -16.35 -17.34
CA LYS A 2 -15.61 -15.43 -16.42
C LYS A 2 -16.21 -15.48 -15.03
N LYS A 3 -15.37 -15.43 -14.01
CA LYS A 3 -15.82 -15.30 -12.63
C LYS A 3 -16.15 -13.84 -12.34
N LYS A 4 -17.23 -13.63 -11.62
CA LYS A 4 -17.67 -12.30 -11.24
C LYS A 4 -17.32 -12.03 -9.79
N LEU A 5 -16.70 -10.87 -9.55
CA LEU A 5 -16.28 -10.46 -8.23
C LEU A 5 -16.93 -9.12 -7.87
N ALA A 6 -17.36 -9.01 -6.64
CA ALA A 6 -17.81 -7.74 -6.08
C ALA A 6 -16.77 -7.30 -5.07
N ILE A 7 -16.23 -6.10 -5.26
CA ILE A 7 -15.26 -5.50 -4.34
C ILE A 7 -16.00 -4.44 -3.54
N ILE A 8 -16.07 -4.63 -2.24
CA ILE A 8 -16.77 -3.70 -1.36
C ILE A 8 -15.76 -2.75 -0.74
N GLY A 9 -15.83 -1.50 -1.14
CA GLY A 9 -14.90 -0.48 -0.68
C GLY A 9 -13.86 -0.14 -1.73
N ALA A 10 -13.69 1.16 -1.99
CA ALA A 10 -12.69 1.69 -2.91
C ALA A 10 -11.53 2.34 -2.16
N GLY A 11 -11.14 1.75 -1.04
CA GLY A 11 -9.94 2.13 -0.33
C GLY A 11 -8.71 1.51 -0.97
N ILE A 12 -7.58 1.58 -0.29
CA ILE A 12 -6.32 1.10 -0.84
C ILE A 12 -6.36 -0.39 -1.18
N ALA A 13 -6.93 -1.19 -0.29
CA ALA A 13 -7.00 -2.63 -0.51
C ALA A 13 -7.89 -2.96 -1.72
N GLY A 14 -9.07 -2.36 -1.78
CA GLY A 14 -10.01 -2.60 -2.87
C GLY A 14 -9.47 -2.16 -4.22
N LEU A 15 -8.88 -0.98 -4.27
CA LEU A 15 -8.30 -0.46 -5.52
C LEU A 15 -7.07 -1.26 -5.94
N THR A 16 -6.26 -1.70 -5.00
CA THR A 16 -5.10 -2.56 -5.31
C THR A 16 -5.55 -3.87 -5.92
N LEU A 17 -6.54 -4.51 -5.31
CA LEU A 17 -7.09 -5.76 -5.83
C LEU A 17 -7.67 -5.57 -7.23
N ALA A 18 -8.43 -4.48 -7.44
CA ALA A 18 -9.02 -4.20 -8.74
C ALA A 18 -7.94 -4.04 -9.82
N ASN A 19 -6.86 -3.32 -9.51
CA ASN A 19 -5.78 -3.14 -10.47
C ASN A 19 -5.02 -4.43 -10.78
N LEU A 20 -4.89 -5.32 -9.79
CA LEU A 20 -4.26 -6.61 -10.00
C LEU A 20 -5.14 -7.52 -10.86
N ILE A 21 -6.44 -7.55 -10.59
CA ILE A 21 -7.39 -8.40 -11.32
C ILE A 21 -7.60 -7.89 -12.74
N LYS A 22 -7.51 -6.59 -12.94
CA LYS A 22 -7.77 -5.96 -14.24
C LYS A 22 -6.97 -6.60 -15.37
N LYS A 23 -5.79 -7.10 -15.07
CA LYS A 23 -4.92 -7.74 -16.05
C LYS A 23 -5.28 -9.19 -16.34
N ASN A 24 -6.22 -9.74 -15.58
CA ASN A 24 -6.62 -11.14 -15.71
C ASN A 24 -8.01 -11.23 -16.38
N SER A 25 -8.06 -11.74 -17.60
CA SER A 25 -9.30 -11.80 -18.36
C SER A 25 -10.31 -12.81 -17.84
N ASP A 26 -9.90 -13.65 -16.87
CA ASP A 26 -10.81 -14.66 -16.30
C ASP A 26 -11.78 -14.07 -15.28
N PHE A 27 -11.62 -12.80 -14.95
CA PHE A 27 -12.43 -12.14 -13.93
C PHE A 27 -13.12 -10.89 -14.47
N GLU A 28 -14.37 -10.74 -14.09
CA GLU A 28 -15.08 -9.47 -14.18
C GLU A 28 -15.30 -8.97 -12.76
N PHE A 29 -15.18 -7.66 -12.55
CA PHE A 29 -15.39 -7.13 -11.21
C PHE A 29 -16.15 -5.81 -11.24
N MET A 30 -16.78 -5.51 -10.10
CA MET A 30 -17.45 -4.24 -9.87
C MET A 30 -17.10 -3.78 -8.47
N ILE A 31 -16.81 -2.49 -8.33
CA ILE A 31 -16.44 -1.90 -7.04
C ILE A 31 -17.63 -1.11 -6.51
N TYR A 32 -17.96 -1.34 -5.25
CA TYR A 32 -19.03 -0.62 -4.55
C TYR A 32 -18.41 0.22 -3.46
N GLU A 33 -18.65 1.52 -3.50
CA GLU A 33 -18.13 2.45 -2.51
C GLU A 33 -19.28 3.25 -1.91
N LYS A 34 -19.31 3.34 -0.57
CA LYS A 34 -20.39 4.03 0.14
C LYS A 34 -20.34 5.55 0.02
N GLN A 35 -19.16 6.12 -0.25
CA GLN A 35 -19.00 7.56 -0.43
C GLN A 35 -19.28 7.94 -1.87
N GLU A 36 -19.90 9.09 -2.07
CA GLU A 36 -20.27 9.55 -3.40
C GLU A 36 -19.05 9.85 -4.26
N SER A 37 -17.95 10.27 -3.63
CA SER A 37 -16.70 10.55 -4.35
C SER A 37 -15.54 10.01 -3.56
N LEU A 38 -14.47 9.64 -4.27
CA LEU A 38 -13.24 9.23 -3.63
C LEU A 38 -12.53 10.46 -3.07
N SER A 39 -12.20 10.40 -1.79
CA SER A 39 -11.43 11.47 -1.16
C SER A 39 -9.96 11.11 -1.24
N LEU A 40 -9.24 11.81 -2.10
CA LEU A 40 -7.80 11.57 -2.29
C LEU A 40 -6.96 12.31 -1.26
N ASP A 41 -7.57 13.26 -0.56
CA ASP A 41 -6.87 14.07 0.44
C ASP A 41 -7.03 13.53 1.86
N GLU A 42 -7.94 12.61 2.07
CA GLU A 42 -8.13 11.98 3.36
C GLU A 42 -7.20 10.79 3.50
N GLY A 43 -6.64 10.67 4.67
CA GLY A 43 -5.85 9.50 4.97
C GLY A 43 -4.64 9.84 5.80
N TYR A 44 -4.01 8.79 6.23
CA TYR A 44 -2.81 8.85 7.04
C TYR A 44 -1.65 8.32 6.23
N GLY A 45 -0.45 8.55 6.73
CA GLY A 45 0.70 7.88 6.14
C GLY A 45 0.55 6.37 6.21
N ILE A 46 1.06 5.68 5.21
CA ILE A 46 0.99 4.23 5.14
C ILE A 46 2.40 3.68 5.15
N GLN A 47 2.61 2.67 5.99
CA GLN A 47 3.85 1.91 5.97
C GLN A 47 3.69 0.72 5.02
N LEU A 48 4.67 0.55 4.14
CA LEU A 48 4.68 -0.56 3.20
C LEU A 48 5.92 -1.40 3.42
N SER A 49 5.73 -2.70 3.58
CA SER A 49 6.84 -3.64 3.66
C SER A 49 7.39 -3.92 2.27
N ILE A 50 8.58 -4.50 2.21
CA ILE A 50 9.18 -4.91 0.95
C ILE A 50 8.25 -5.86 0.19
N ASN A 51 7.58 -6.76 0.89
CA ASN A 51 6.65 -7.70 0.26
C ASN A 51 5.50 -6.98 -0.42
N SER A 52 4.96 -5.96 0.22
CA SER A 52 3.88 -5.16 -0.35
C SER A 52 4.35 -4.38 -1.56
N ILE A 53 5.54 -3.80 -1.48
CA ILE A 53 6.11 -3.01 -2.58
C ILE A 53 6.31 -3.88 -3.82
N LYS A 54 6.77 -5.10 -3.67
CA LYS A 54 6.94 -6.01 -4.80
C LYS A 54 5.63 -6.25 -5.55
N ILE A 55 4.53 -6.37 -4.82
CA ILE A 55 3.22 -6.55 -5.44
C ILE A 55 2.74 -5.25 -6.07
N LEU A 56 2.90 -4.13 -5.38
CA LEU A 56 2.44 -2.84 -5.87
C LEU A 56 3.21 -2.39 -7.10
N ASN A 57 4.47 -2.77 -7.23
CA ASN A 57 5.26 -2.44 -8.42
C ASN A 57 4.68 -3.07 -9.69
N LYS A 58 3.94 -4.16 -9.54
CA LYS A 58 3.27 -4.78 -10.68
C LYS A 58 2.16 -3.92 -11.27
N ILE A 59 1.66 -2.96 -10.50
CA ILE A 59 0.60 -2.06 -10.93
C ILE A 59 1.06 -0.60 -11.02
N GLY A 60 2.38 -0.39 -11.07
CA GLY A 60 2.94 0.94 -11.37
C GLY A 60 3.41 1.75 -10.19
N PHE A 61 3.50 1.16 -9.00
CA PHE A 61 3.96 1.88 -7.82
C PHE A 61 5.38 2.42 -7.98
N ASP A 62 6.23 1.71 -8.69
CA ASP A 62 7.60 2.12 -8.95
C ASP A 62 7.72 3.40 -9.78
N LYS A 63 6.62 3.83 -10.39
CA LYS A 63 6.57 5.06 -11.20
C LYS A 63 6.09 6.27 -10.42
N ILE A 64 5.78 6.10 -9.14
CA ILE A 64 5.35 7.21 -8.29
C ILE A 64 6.54 8.11 -7.99
N ASN A 65 6.28 9.43 -7.97
CA ASN A 65 7.31 10.42 -7.65
C ASN A 65 7.91 10.18 -6.27
N ASN A 66 9.24 10.10 -6.20
CA ASN A 66 9.96 9.83 -4.96
C ASN A 66 9.72 10.88 -3.87
N GLU A 67 9.29 12.09 -4.23
CA GLU A 67 8.95 13.12 -3.26
C GLU A 67 7.80 12.72 -2.34
N LYS A 68 6.98 11.77 -2.77
CA LYS A 68 5.84 11.28 -2.01
C LYS A 68 6.15 10.05 -1.18
N ILE A 69 7.40 9.58 -1.26
CA ILE A 69 7.81 8.34 -0.60
C ILE A 69 8.93 8.66 0.37
N PHE A 70 8.82 8.13 1.58
CA PHE A 70 9.84 8.24 2.60
C PHE A 70 10.38 6.85 2.92
N ASN A 71 11.69 6.70 2.81
CA ASN A 71 12.37 5.44 3.15
C ASN A 71 13.09 5.61 4.48
N PRO A 72 12.49 5.15 5.59
CA PRO A 72 13.14 5.29 6.88
C PRO A 72 14.35 4.38 6.98
N LYS A 73 15.39 4.88 7.68
CA LYS A 73 16.60 4.10 7.90
C LYS A 73 16.54 3.29 9.18
N GLY A 74 15.62 3.64 10.07
CA GLY A 74 15.49 2.94 11.33
C GLY A 74 14.22 3.30 12.05
N ILE A 75 13.94 2.52 13.08
CA ILE A 75 12.81 2.76 13.97
C ILE A 75 13.36 2.75 15.39
N ASP A 76 13.06 3.82 16.13
CA ASP A 76 13.43 3.93 17.52
C ASP A 76 12.19 3.76 18.39
N PHE A 77 12.34 3.00 19.46
CA PHE A 77 11.25 2.77 20.40
C PHE A 77 11.57 3.47 21.72
N TYR A 78 10.62 4.24 22.21
CA TYR A 78 10.77 5.01 23.45
C TYR A 78 9.68 4.60 24.44
N ASP A 79 10.01 4.70 25.73
CA ASP A 79 9.01 4.48 26.77
C ASP A 79 8.23 5.78 27.04
N ILE A 80 7.29 5.70 27.99
CA ILE A 80 6.43 6.82 28.31
C ILE A 80 7.21 8.02 28.87
N GLN A 81 8.43 7.80 29.35
CA GLN A 81 9.31 8.83 29.89
C GLN A 81 10.31 9.36 28.88
N ASN A 82 10.12 9.03 27.60
CA ASN A 82 11.01 9.40 26.50
C ASN A 82 12.41 8.79 26.61
N LYS A 83 12.51 7.65 27.29
CA LYS A 83 13.75 6.91 27.34
C LYS A 83 13.78 5.88 26.21
N LYS A 84 14.84 5.86 25.44
CA LYS A 84 14.97 4.92 24.32
C LYS A 84 15.10 3.49 24.85
N ILE A 85 14.19 2.63 24.41
CA ILE A 85 14.18 1.23 24.80
C ILE A 85 15.06 0.41 23.86
N CYS A 86 14.88 0.59 22.56
CA CYS A 86 15.64 -0.13 21.55
C CYS A 86 15.51 0.58 20.20
N ASP A 87 16.30 0.14 19.24
CA ASP A 87 16.18 0.60 17.87
C ASP A 87 16.21 -0.58 16.91
N LEU A 88 15.72 -0.35 15.71
CA LEU A 88 15.76 -1.31 14.63
C LEU A 88 16.34 -0.64 13.40
N ASP A 89 17.45 -1.18 12.91
CA ASP A 89 18.09 -0.68 11.70
C ASP A 89 17.41 -1.29 10.48
N LEU A 90 16.80 -0.44 9.65
CA LEU A 90 16.09 -0.87 8.46
C LEU A 90 16.93 -0.75 7.19
N SER A 91 18.15 -0.21 7.29
CA SER A 91 18.96 0.04 6.10
C SER A 91 19.24 -1.23 5.30
N GLN A 92 19.37 -2.37 5.96
CA GLN A 92 19.61 -3.65 5.28
C GLN A 92 18.34 -4.26 4.68
N PHE A 93 17.16 -3.74 5.02
CA PHE A 93 15.88 -4.25 4.52
C PHE A 93 15.30 -3.37 3.41
N ASN A 94 15.81 -2.15 3.26
CA ASN A 94 15.30 -1.19 2.28
C ASN A 94 16.17 -1.17 1.02
N THR A 95 16.68 -2.31 0.63
CA THR A 95 17.44 -2.42 -0.60
C THR A 95 16.48 -2.50 -1.78
N GLU A 96 16.80 -1.75 -2.83
CA GLU A 96 16.04 -1.80 -4.06
C GLU A 96 16.36 -3.08 -4.81
N GLU A 97 15.37 -3.91 -4.97
CA GLU A 97 15.48 -5.08 -5.85
C GLU A 97 14.17 -5.37 -6.53
#